data_96b876db89e63db640038fbc7724a308
#
_entry.id   96b876db89e63db640038fbc7724a308
#
_cell.length_a   1.000
_cell.length_b   1.000
_cell.length_c   1.000
_cell.angle_alpha   90.00
_cell.angle_beta   90.00
_cell.angle_gamma   90.00
#
_symmetry.space_group_name_H-M   'P 1'
#
loop_
_entity.id
_entity.type
_entity.pdbx_description
1 polymer ?
#
loop_
_entity_poly.entity_id
_entity_poly.type
_entity_poly.pdbx_seq_one_letter_code
_entity_poly.pdbx_strand_id
1 'polypeptide(L)'
;DEGYMVGSGFDRISARVKVDQNIGKHFRVGGNLAYANTIRESFGSEGGNYSNIFMFSQNIAPIYPIYLYDANGQLMYDEKGNVRYDFGTEYVRPYAAEQNPYATAAESLNKYMADNLSTRGYFEANFLNDFKFTLNVAYDVFNNTNTQFTTPIGGDAASVGGRGYNYTSRRGALNLNQLLNWSHEFGEHNFSVLLGHETKNDKYKYLEGHMTNFADPTNPDFSNASQYQGLTSYTAEYALEGYFGKLEYDYADKYYLTASYRRDGSSRFYKDNRWGSFWAVGGSWRAKEEAFLKDVEWLDNLKVKASYGTQGNDNVGYYHNYSDLYRVERVDGQPAFSKELRGNKNLTWEKSNNFNVGVELGFFNWLDFNVDFFIKETKDML
;
A
#
# COMPACT_ATOMS: atom_id res chain seq x y z
N ASP A 1 14.47 -17.52 -6.07
CA ASP A 1 15.64 -16.62 -6.21
C ASP A 1 16.39 -16.58 -4.89
N GLU A 2 17.72 -16.79 -4.94
CA GLU A 2 18.61 -16.65 -3.79
C GLU A 2 19.24 -15.25 -3.83
N GLY A 3 19.32 -14.60 -2.67
CA GLY A 3 20.02 -13.34 -2.53
C GLY A 3 21.53 -13.51 -2.45
N TYR A 4 22.29 -12.43 -2.58
CA TYR A 4 23.74 -12.44 -2.43
C TYR A 4 24.22 -12.55 -0.96
N MET A 5 23.31 -12.45 -0.01
CA MET A 5 23.58 -12.63 1.43
C MET A 5 23.02 -13.95 1.92
N VAL A 6 23.73 -14.61 2.83
CA VAL A 6 23.29 -15.81 3.52
C VAL A 6 21.94 -15.58 4.22
N GLY A 7 21.00 -16.52 4.08
CA GLY A 7 19.67 -16.41 4.69
C GLY A 7 18.72 -15.46 3.98
N SER A 8 19.03 -15.02 2.76
CA SER A 8 18.12 -14.22 1.94
C SER A 8 17.59 -14.99 0.74
N GLY A 9 16.29 -14.98 0.55
CA GLY A 9 15.62 -15.68 -0.53
C GLY A 9 14.27 -15.07 -0.87
N PHE A 10 13.80 -15.33 -2.09
CA PHE A 10 12.50 -14.90 -2.57
C PHE A 10 11.88 -15.95 -3.48
N ASP A 11 10.70 -16.46 -3.08
CA ASP A 11 9.90 -17.37 -3.87
C ASP A 11 8.51 -16.81 -4.09
N ARG A 12 8.02 -16.91 -5.33
CA ARG A 12 6.68 -16.47 -5.69
C ARG A 12 6.04 -17.41 -6.69
N ILE A 13 4.84 -17.86 -6.36
CA ILE A 13 3.96 -18.59 -7.27
C ILE A 13 2.72 -17.75 -7.47
N SER A 14 2.29 -17.57 -8.72
CA SER A 14 1.05 -16.86 -9.03
C SER A 14 0.29 -17.53 -10.16
N ALA A 15 -1.04 -17.48 -10.07
CA ALA A 15 -1.96 -17.94 -11.08
C ALA A 15 -3.06 -16.92 -11.32
N ARG A 16 -3.51 -16.80 -12.57
CA ARG A 16 -4.64 -15.93 -12.92
C ARG A 16 -5.52 -16.61 -13.95
N VAL A 17 -6.82 -16.55 -13.71
CA VAL A 17 -7.85 -16.98 -14.65
C VAL A 17 -8.74 -15.78 -14.96
N LYS A 18 -9.02 -15.56 -16.24
CA LYS A 18 -9.96 -14.53 -16.70
C LYS A 18 -11.00 -15.19 -17.62
N VAL A 19 -12.26 -14.84 -17.39
CA VAL A 19 -13.40 -15.23 -18.23
C VAL A 19 -14.13 -13.96 -18.63
N ASP A 20 -14.50 -13.88 -19.91
CA ASP A 20 -15.23 -12.77 -20.50
C ASP A 20 -16.19 -13.34 -21.54
N GLN A 21 -17.49 -13.06 -21.42
CA GLN A 21 -18.53 -13.65 -22.23
C GLN A 21 -19.61 -12.64 -22.60
N ASN A 22 -19.89 -12.50 -23.88
CA ASN A 22 -21.06 -11.82 -24.37
C ASN A 22 -22.29 -12.76 -24.34
N ILE A 23 -23.38 -12.31 -23.77
CA ILE A 23 -24.64 -13.05 -23.67
C ILE A 23 -25.67 -12.32 -24.54
N GLY A 24 -25.85 -12.83 -25.75
CA GLY A 24 -26.65 -12.16 -26.77
C GLY A 24 -26.03 -10.82 -27.20
N LYS A 25 -26.89 -9.85 -27.55
CA LYS A 25 -26.47 -8.52 -28.04
C LYS A 25 -26.42 -7.46 -26.92
N HIS A 26 -27.03 -7.76 -25.77
CA HIS A 26 -27.30 -6.75 -24.74
C HIS A 26 -26.49 -6.93 -23.47
N PHE A 27 -26.01 -8.13 -23.19
CA PHE A 27 -25.36 -8.43 -21.92
C PHE A 27 -23.93 -8.89 -22.12
N ARG A 28 -23.05 -8.49 -21.19
CA ARG A 28 -21.70 -9.00 -21.09
C ARG A 28 -21.37 -9.26 -19.63
N VAL A 29 -20.78 -10.39 -19.35
CA VAL A 29 -20.31 -10.75 -18.02
C VAL A 29 -18.87 -11.16 -18.09
N GLY A 30 -18.14 -10.86 -17.05
CA GLY A 30 -16.76 -11.30 -16.98
C GLY A 30 -16.24 -11.25 -15.56
N GLY A 31 -15.12 -11.93 -15.40
CA GLY A 31 -14.45 -11.95 -14.12
C GLY A 31 -13.01 -12.41 -14.24
N ASN A 32 -12.23 -12.09 -13.24
CA ASN A 32 -10.91 -12.66 -13.06
C ASN A 32 -10.68 -13.05 -11.61
N LEU A 33 -9.93 -14.11 -11.44
CA LEU A 33 -9.40 -14.59 -10.19
C LEU A 33 -7.88 -14.61 -10.32
N ALA A 34 -7.20 -13.95 -9.41
CA ALA A 34 -5.74 -13.98 -9.33
C ALA A 34 -5.33 -14.38 -7.91
N TYR A 35 -4.43 -15.33 -7.81
CA TYR A 35 -3.81 -15.75 -6.58
C TYR A 35 -2.30 -15.62 -6.68
N ALA A 36 -1.67 -15.18 -5.61
CA ALA A 36 -0.21 -15.19 -5.48
C ALA A 36 0.17 -15.57 -4.05
N ASN A 37 1.07 -16.54 -3.94
CA ASN A 37 1.81 -16.84 -2.71
C ASN A 37 3.22 -16.29 -2.86
N THR A 38 3.71 -15.63 -1.82
CA THR A 38 5.07 -15.05 -1.77
C THR A 38 5.72 -15.46 -0.47
N ILE A 39 6.93 -15.97 -0.56
CA ILE A 39 7.80 -16.24 0.59
C ILE A 39 9.06 -15.41 0.41
N ARG A 40 9.38 -14.61 1.41
CA ARG A 40 10.62 -13.84 1.47
C ARG A 40 11.35 -14.18 2.75
N GLU A 41 12.57 -14.57 2.63
CA GLU A 41 13.51 -14.71 3.73
C GLU A 41 14.52 -13.57 3.64
N SER A 42 14.80 -12.93 4.76
CA SER A 42 15.76 -11.84 4.86
C SER A 42 16.54 -11.95 6.17
N PHE A 43 17.70 -11.39 6.17
CA PHE A 43 18.55 -11.33 7.34
C PHE A 43 18.26 -10.04 8.11
N GLY A 44 18.03 -10.18 9.41
CA GLY A 44 17.92 -9.05 10.33
C GLY A 44 16.82 -8.02 10.05
N SER A 45 16.69 -7.07 10.92
CA SER A 45 15.80 -5.92 10.77
C SER A 45 16.50 -4.82 9.96
N GLU A 46 15.86 -4.33 8.93
CA GLU A 46 16.38 -3.26 8.06
C GLU A 46 16.58 -1.91 8.80
N GLY A 47 16.15 -1.78 10.05
CA GLY A 47 16.12 -0.51 10.77
C GLY A 47 16.77 -0.48 12.16
N GLY A 48 17.27 -1.59 12.69
CA GLY A 48 17.89 -1.64 14.01
C GLY A 48 19.42 -1.51 13.94
N ASN A 49 20.01 -0.63 14.75
CA ASN A 49 21.46 -0.46 14.79
C ASN A 49 22.22 -1.74 15.20
N TYR A 50 21.57 -2.65 15.95
CA TYR A 50 22.19 -3.85 16.52
C TYR A 50 22.03 -5.13 15.68
N SER A 51 21.22 -5.13 14.63
CA SER A 51 21.02 -6.26 13.73
C SER A 51 21.35 -5.94 12.26
N ASN A 52 21.96 -4.81 12.01
CA ASN A 52 22.31 -4.38 10.66
C ASN A 52 23.61 -5.07 10.19
N ILE A 53 23.45 -6.17 9.50
CA ILE A 53 24.56 -6.99 8.98
C ILE A 53 25.51 -6.19 8.07
N PHE A 54 24.98 -5.29 7.24
CA PHE A 54 25.80 -4.44 6.37
C PHE A 54 26.67 -3.48 7.16
N MET A 55 26.12 -2.84 8.19
CA MET A 55 26.88 -1.95 9.05
C MET A 55 28.04 -2.69 9.73
N PHE A 56 27.76 -3.85 10.31
CA PHE A 56 28.78 -4.61 11.01
C PHE A 56 29.80 -5.26 10.06
N SER A 57 29.40 -5.69 8.87
CA SER A 57 30.34 -6.22 7.87
C SER A 57 31.31 -5.16 7.36
N GLN A 58 30.94 -3.87 7.38
CA GLN A 58 31.82 -2.76 7.03
C GLN A 58 32.71 -2.30 8.20
N ASN A 59 32.25 -2.49 9.44
CA ASN A 59 32.93 -2.00 10.63
C ASN A 59 33.89 -3.02 11.26
N ILE A 60 33.66 -4.31 11.05
CA ILE A 60 34.54 -5.36 11.55
C ILE A 60 35.71 -5.52 10.57
N ALA A 61 36.93 -5.39 11.09
CA ALA A 61 38.13 -5.54 10.25
C ALA A 61 38.26 -6.98 9.73
N PRO A 62 38.72 -7.19 8.48
CA PRO A 62 38.83 -8.51 7.83
C PRO A 62 39.77 -9.49 8.52
N ILE A 63 40.59 -9.03 9.45
CA ILE A 63 41.51 -9.87 10.24
C ILE A 63 40.76 -10.73 11.30
N TYR A 64 39.52 -10.34 11.67
CA TYR A 64 38.74 -11.09 12.62
C TYR A 64 38.01 -12.25 11.93
N PRO A 65 38.18 -13.50 12.45
CA PRO A 65 37.58 -14.66 11.82
C PRO A 65 36.07 -14.76 12.10
N ILE A 66 35.38 -15.53 11.27
CA ILE A 66 33.95 -15.86 11.48
C ILE A 66 33.81 -16.86 12.66
N TYR A 67 34.71 -17.81 12.78
CA TYR A 67 34.68 -18.87 13.77
C TYR A 67 35.81 -18.73 14.79
N LEU A 68 35.60 -19.30 15.98
CA LEU A 68 36.62 -19.34 17.01
C LEU A 68 37.65 -20.44 16.70
N TYR A 69 38.93 -20.12 16.93
CA TYR A 69 40.06 -21.02 16.80
C TYR A 69 40.80 -21.10 18.12
N ASP A 70 41.36 -22.28 18.42
CA ASP A 70 42.24 -22.49 19.56
C ASP A 70 43.66 -21.94 19.27
N ALA A 71 44.55 -22.04 20.25
CA ALA A 71 45.94 -21.58 20.12
C ALA A 71 46.77 -22.35 19.06
N ASN A 72 46.31 -23.51 18.60
CA ASN A 72 46.92 -24.32 17.55
C ASN A 72 46.29 -24.04 16.16
N GLY A 73 45.34 -23.10 16.07
CA GLY A 73 44.62 -22.78 14.82
C GLY A 73 43.55 -23.79 14.44
N GLN A 74 43.04 -24.60 15.40
CA GLN A 74 41.95 -25.54 15.15
C GLN A 74 40.61 -24.93 15.54
N LEU A 75 39.54 -25.29 14.80
CA LEU A 75 38.18 -24.87 15.09
C LEU A 75 37.72 -25.30 16.48
N MET A 76 37.11 -24.41 17.21
CA MET A 76 36.51 -24.70 18.49
C MET A 76 35.05 -25.13 18.32
N TYR A 77 34.61 -26.07 19.15
CA TYR A 77 33.25 -26.62 19.12
C TYR A 77 32.55 -26.42 20.47
N ASP A 78 31.24 -26.36 20.46
CA ASP A 78 30.40 -26.39 21.66
C ASP A 78 30.22 -27.82 22.18
N GLU A 79 29.52 -27.97 23.29
CA GLU A 79 29.26 -29.30 23.92
C GLU A 79 28.40 -30.23 23.04
N LYS A 80 27.69 -29.65 22.05
CA LYS A 80 26.83 -30.36 21.08
C LYS A 80 27.57 -30.71 19.77
N GLY A 81 28.83 -30.26 19.63
CA GLY A 81 29.64 -30.47 18.43
C GLY A 81 29.43 -29.45 17.32
N ASN A 82 28.76 -28.32 17.56
CA ASN A 82 28.64 -27.25 16.60
C ASN A 82 29.87 -26.34 16.65
N VAL A 83 30.29 -25.83 15.49
CA VAL A 83 31.37 -24.83 15.41
C VAL A 83 30.98 -23.57 16.12
N ARG A 84 31.87 -23.06 16.97
CA ARG A 84 31.65 -21.81 17.70
C ARG A 84 31.99 -20.58 16.82
N TYR A 85 31.12 -19.59 16.86
CA TYR A 85 31.33 -18.32 16.16
C TYR A 85 32.15 -17.32 17.00
N ASP A 86 32.98 -16.50 16.36
CA ASP A 86 33.70 -15.41 17.01
C ASP A 86 32.81 -14.16 17.10
N PHE A 87 32.24 -13.90 18.26
CA PHE A 87 31.52 -12.64 18.58
C PHE A 87 32.43 -11.57 19.20
N GLY A 88 33.74 -11.80 19.29
CA GLY A 88 34.69 -10.87 19.89
C GLY A 88 34.59 -10.80 21.42
N THR A 89 34.04 -11.81 22.08
CA THR A 89 33.89 -11.87 23.53
C THR A 89 35.09 -12.56 24.20
N GLU A 90 35.67 -13.60 23.58
CA GLU A 90 36.89 -14.27 24.06
C GLU A 90 38.16 -13.53 23.64
N TYR A 91 38.22 -13.06 22.40
CA TYR A 91 39.29 -12.23 21.90
C TYR A 91 38.73 -10.81 21.65
N VAL A 92 38.79 -9.98 22.70
CA VAL A 92 38.17 -8.64 22.72
C VAL A 92 38.65 -7.82 21.52
N ARG A 93 37.72 -7.40 20.69
CA ARG A 93 38.00 -6.44 19.60
C ARG A 93 37.63 -5.03 20.04
N PRO A 94 38.35 -4.03 19.54
CA PRO A 94 38.12 -2.62 19.91
C PRO A 94 36.81 -2.07 19.31
N TYR A 95 36.22 -2.78 18.36
CA TYR A 95 35.02 -2.32 17.63
C TYR A 95 34.06 -3.46 17.37
N ALA A 96 32.74 -3.21 17.43
CA ALA A 96 31.70 -4.19 17.18
C ALA A 96 31.84 -5.49 17.99
N ALA A 97 32.25 -5.35 19.28
CA ALA A 97 32.19 -6.48 20.23
C ALA A 97 30.77 -7.04 20.28
N GLU A 98 30.66 -8.34 20.51
CA GLU A 98 29.40 -9.09 20.57
C GLU A 98 28.65 -9.22 19.22
N GLN A 99 29.27 -8.84 18.10
CA GLN A 99 28.65 -8.93 16.78
C GLN A 99 29.40 -9.88 15.85
N ASN A 100 28.64 -10.71 15.13
CA ASN A 100 29.14 -11.55 14.04
C ASN A 100 28.10 -11.53 12.91
N PRO A 101 28.31 -10.75 11.84
CA PRO A 101 27.32 -10.59 10.76
C PRO A 101 26.97 -11.92 10.08
N TYR A 102 27.95 -12.82 9.92
CA TYR A 102 27.71 -14.12 9.31
C TYR A 102 26.86 -15.02 10.23
N ALA A 103 27.21 -15.12 11.50
CA ALA A 103 26.46 -15.91 12.47
C ALA A 103 25.02 -15.38 12.61
N THR A 104 24.86 -14.06 12.68
CA THR A 104 23.53 -13.42 12.74
C THR A 104 22.70 -13.77 11.50
N ALA A 105 23.30 -13.76 10.31
CA ALA A 105 22.61 -14.12 9.08
C ALA A 105 22.26 -15.60 8.98
N ALA A 106 23.15 -16.47 9.46
CA ALA A 106 23.01 -17.92 9.37
C ALA A 106 22.05 -18.50 10.42
N GLU A 107 22.05 -17.94 11.63
CA GLU A 107 21.36 -18.50 12.80
C GLU A 107 20.08 -17.75 13.18
N SER A 108 19.81 -16.61 12.56
CA SER A 108 18.58 -15.84 12.77
C SER A 108 17.62 -16.06 11.60
N LEU A 109 16.32 -15.92 11.88
CA LEU A 109 15.27 -16.07 10.89
C LEU A 109 14.45 -14.78 10.78
N ASN A 110 14.20 -14.34 9.57
CA ASN A 110 13.17 -13.35 9.28
C ASN A 110 12.43 -13.81 8.01
N LYS A 111 11.34 -14.53 8.23
CA LYS A 111 10.55 -15.17 7.18
C LYS A 111 9.18 -14.52 7.08
N TYR A 112 8.95 -13.90 5.96
CA TYR A 112 7.68 -13.31 5.59
C TYR A 112 6.97 -14.18 4.56
N MET A 113 5.72 -14.57 4.85
CA MET A 113 4.85 -15.31 3.92
C MET A 113 3.58 -14.50 3.69
N ALA A 114 3.16 -14.40 2.44
CA ALA A 114 1.95 -13.70 2.07
C ALA A 114 1.12 -14.44 1.02
N ASP A 115 -0.19 -14.52 1.28
CA ASP A 115 -1.19 -14.99 0.33
C ASP A 115 -2.06 -13.81 -0.10
N ASN A 116 -2.13 -13.58 -1.40
CA ASN A 116 -2.93 -12.54 -2.01
C ASN A 116 -3.96 -13.16 -2.96
N LEU A 117 -5.24 -13.01 -2.64
CA LEU A 117 -6.35 -13.39 -3.49
C LEU A 117 -7.05 -12.13 -3.98
N SER A 118 -7.15 -11.96 -5.29
CA SER A 118 -7.81 -10.83 -5.93
C SER A 118 -8.90 -11.35 -6.88
N THR A 119 -10.15 -10.98 -6.59
CA THR A 119 -11.31 -11.37 -7.39
C THR A 119 -11.96 -10.11 -7.95
N ARG A 120 -12.27 -10.12 -9.23
CA ARG A 120 -13.01 -9.09 -9.93
C ARG A 120 -14.13 -9.74 -10.72
N GLY A 121 -15.32 -9.16 -10.66
CA GLY A 121 -16.45 -9.54 -11.50
C GLY A 121 -17.11 -8.29 -12.05
N TYR A 122 -17.67 -8.39 -13.25
CA TYR A 122 -18.52 -7.35 -13.78
C TYR A 122 -19.70 -7.91 -14.55
N PHE A 123 -20.76 -7.12 -14.59
CA PHE A 123 -21.92 -7.31 -15.41
C PHE A 123 -22.20 -6.02 -16.17
N GLU A 124 -22.38 -6.11 -17.47
CA GLU A 124 -22.75 -4.97 -18.33
C GLU A 124 -24.09 -5.29 -19.02
N ALA A 125 -24.96 -4.30 -19.12
CA ALA A 125 -26.21 -4.34 -19.85
C ALA A 125 -26.33 -3.11 -20.76
N ASN A 126 -26.49 -3.32 -22.07
CA ASN A 126 -26.76 -2.26 -23.05
C ASN A 126 -28.24 -2.31 -23.38
N PHE A 127 -28.92 -1.17 -23.28
CA PHE A 127 -30.35 -1.06 -23.52
C PHE A 127 -30.73 0.31 -24.11
N LEU A 128 -31.87 0.39 -24.77
CA LEU A 128 -32.38 1.58 -25.43
C LEU A 128 -31.35 2.26 -26.35
N ASN A 129 -30.44 1.49 -26.93
CA ASN A 129 -29.31 1.86 -27.80
C ASN A 129 -28.26 2.79 -27.17
N ASP A 130 -28.64 3.71 -26.29
CA ASP A 130 -27.79 4.80 -25.75
C ASP A 130 -27.37 4.54 -24.31
N PHE A 131 -27.97 3.57 -23.63
CA PHE A 131 -27.72 3.32 -22.22
C PHE A 131 -26.87 2.08 -22.01
N LYS A 132 -25.90 2.22 -21.12
CA LYS A 132 -25.05 1.14 -20.61
C LYS A 132 -25.06 1.15 -19.09
N PHE A 133 -25.55 0.07 -18.48
CA PHE A 133 -25.36 -0.17 -17.06
C PHE A 133 -24.18 -1.09 -16.83
N THR A 134 -23.34 -0.77 -15.84
CA THR A 134 -22.23 -1.60 -15.42
C THR A 134 -22.25 -1.79 -13.91
N LEU A 135 -22.19 -3.05 -13.47
CA LEU A 135 -21.97 -3.44 -12.08
C LEU A 135 -20.57 -4.06 -11.98
N ASN A 136 -19.70 -3.48 -11.17
CA ASN A 136 -18.40 -4.03 -10.84
C ASN A 136 -18.36 -4.47 -9.38
N VAL A 137 -17.82 -5.66 -9.13
CA VAL A 137 -17.56 -6.20 -7.79
C VAL A 137 -16.10 -6.60 -7.72
N ALA A 138 -15.43 -6.15 -6.68
CA ALA A 138 -14.04 -6.51 -6.42
C ALA A 138 -13.86 -6.94 -4.97
N TYR A 139 -13.23 -8.08 -4.75
CA TYR A 139 -12.89 -8.55 -3.42
C TYR A 139 -11.42 -8.97 -3.39
N ASP A 140 -10.67 -8.30 -2.52
CA ASP A 140 -9.27 -8.57 -2.28
C ASP A 140 -9.07 -9.10 -0.87
N VAL A 141 -8.30 -10.18 -0.74
CA VAL A 141 -7.86 -10.71 0.54
C VAL A 141 -6.34 -10.78 0.54
N PHE A 142 -5.73 -10.21 1.54
CA PHE A 142 -4.31 -10.27 1.79
C PHE A 142 -4.07 -10.84 3.19
N ASN A 143 -3.46 -12.02 3.27
CA ASN A 143 -3.03 -12.61 4.53
C ASN A 143 -1.51 -12.60 4.55
N ASN A 144 -0.92 -12.23 5.66
CA ASN A 144 0.51 -12.40 5.85
C ASN A 144 0.85 -12.92 7.24
N THR A 145 1.95 -13.62 7.31
CA THR A 145 2.65 -13.97 8.54
C THR A 145 4.10 -13.54 8.43
N ASN A 146 4.67 -13.06 9.52
CA ASN A 146 6.10 -12.84 9.60
C ASN A 146 6.63 -13.42 10.91
N THR A 147 7.59 -14.34 10.79
CA THR A 147 8.31 -14.93 11.91
C THR A 147 9.71 -14.34 11.92
N GLN A 148 10.03 -13.63 12.99
CA GLN A 148 11.37 -13.10 13.24
C GLN A 148 11.94 -13.79 14.47
N PHE A 149 13.14 -14.33 14.32
CA PHE A 149 13.86 -14.96 15.41
C PHE A 149 15.31 -14.50 15.39
N THR A 150 15.78 -13.95 16.50
CA THR A 150 17.18 -13.59 16.70
C THR A 150 17.80 -14.60 17.64
N THR A 151 18.85 -15.23 17.18
CA THR A 151 19.51 -16.35 17.87
C THR A 151 20.05 -15.95 19.24
N PRO A 152 20.00 -16.85 20.24
CA PRO A 152 20.68 -16.67 21.52
C PRO A 152 22.20 -16.98 21.50
N ILE A 153 22.72 -17.52 20.39
CA ILE A 153 24.13 -18.01 20.31
C ILE A 153 25.12 -16.86 20.50
N GLY A 154 24.71 -15.64 20.12
CA GLY A 154 25.52 -14.43 20.30
C GLY A 154 24.80 -13.22 19.71
N GLY A 155 25.45 -12.06 19.77
CA GLY A 155 24.89 -10.81 19.27
C GLY A 155 23.79 -10.22 20.16
N ASP A 156 22.89 -9.46 19.54
CA ASP A 156 21.88 -8.62 20.20
C ASP A 156 20.96 -9.38 21.19
N ALA A 157 20.56 -10.58 20.87
CA ALA A 157 19.59 -11.33 21.68
C ALA A 157 20.23 -12.35 22.65
N ALA A 158 21.56 -12.43 22.71
CA ALA A 158 22.26 -13.39 23.58
C ALA A 158 21.94 -13.16 25.05
N SER A 159 21.89 -11.91 25.50
CA SER A 159 21.62 -11.53 26.90
C SER A 159 20.22 -11.88 27.38
N VAL A 160 19.27 -12.08 26.47
CA VAL A 160 17.87 -12.45 26.76
C VAL A 160 17.52 -13.87 26.36
N GLY A 161 18.53 -14.67 25.98
CA GLY A 161 18.33 -16.07 25.57
C GLY A 161 17.57 -16.25 24.27
N GLY A 162 17.75 -15.36 23.30
CA GLY A 162 17.02 -15.30 22.04
C GLY A 162 15.76 -14.44 22.11
N ARG A 163 15.37 -13.89 20.96
CA ARG A 163 14.21 -13.03 20.83
C ARG A 163 13.37 -13.44 19.62
N GLY A 164 12.07 -13.63 19.82
CA GLY A 164 11.13 -13.99 18.78
C GLY A 164 9.96 -13.01 18.67
N TYR A 165 9.66 -12.58 17.45
CA TYR A 165 8.42 -11.91 17.08
C TYR A 165 7.68 -12.76 16.07
N ASN A 166 6.40 -12.91 16.27
CA ASN A 166 5.53 -13.56 15.31
C ASN A 166 4.27 -12.74 15.15
N TYR A 167 4.02 -12.23 13.95
CA TYR A 167 2.81 -11.51 13.69
C TYR A 167 2.06 -12.05 12.46
N THR A 168 0.74 -11.98 12.55
CA THR A 168 -0.16 -12.29 11.44
C THR A 168 -1.05 -11.10 11.18
N SER A 169 -1.35 -10.85 9.92
CA SER A 169 -2.40 -9.91 9.58
C SER A 169 -3.27 -10.44 8.43
N ARG A 170 -4.54 -10.00 8.45
CA ARG A 170 -5.49 -10.25 7.38
C ARG A 170 -6.19 -8.96 7.02
N ARG A 171 -6.13 -8.59 5.75
CA ARG A 171 -6.90 -7.50 5.17
C ARG A 171 -7.90 -8.07 4.17
N GLY A 172 -9.18 -7.71 4.31
CA GLY A 172 -10.23 -8.00 3.34
C GLY A 172 -10.84 -6.68 2.87
N ALA A 173 -10.87 -6.46 1.55
CA ALA A 173 -11.44 -5.24 0.95
C ALA A 173 -12.50 -5.61 -0.09
N LEU A 174 -13.73 -5.16 0.13
CA LEU A 174 -14.84 -5.27 -0.81
C LEU A 174 -15.10 -3.91 -1.45
N ASN A 175 -15.13 -3.87 -2.77
CA ASN A 175 -15.51 -2.69 -3.54
C ASN A 175 -16.69 -3.06 -4.45
N LEU A 176 -17.71 -2.22 -4.44
CA LEU A 176 -18.87 -2.27 -5.31
C LEU A 176 -19.00 -0.96 -6.06
N ASN A 177 -19.27 -1.04 -7.36
CA ASN A 177 -19.39 0.13 -8.21
C ASN A 177 -20.54 -0.10 -9.20
N GLN A 178 -21.55 0.77 -9.18
CA GLN A 178 -22.66 0.78 -10.11
C GLN A 178 -22.59 2.03 -10.97
N LEU A 179 -22.59 1.84 -12.28
CA LEU A 179 -22.47 2.92 -13.25
C LEU A 179 -23.62 2.87 -14.24
N LEU A 180 -24.18 4.01 -14.53
CA LEU A 180 -25.14 4.21 -15.62
C LEU A 180 -24.59 5.26 -16.58
N ASN A 181 -24.26 4.82 -17.78
CA ASN A 181 -23.83 5.66 -18.88
C ASN A 181 -24.99 5.88 -19.86
N TRP A 182 -25.16 7.11 -20.28
CA TRP A 182 -25.96 7.50 -21.44
C TRP A 182 -25.09 8.29 -22.41
N SER A 183 -25.12 7.95 -23.69
CA SER A 183 -24.38 8.67 -24.74
C SER A 183 -25.26 8.77 -25.96
N HIS A 184 -25.36 9.99 -26.53
CA HIS A 184 -26.18 10.24 -27.71
C HIS A 184 -25.59 11.36 -28.57
N GLU A 185 -25.74 11.19 -29.88
CA GLU A 185 -25.30 12.16 -30.90
C GLU A 185 -26.52 12.84 -31.53
N PHE A 186 -26.56 14.16 -31.46
CA PHE A 186 -27.58 15.04 -32.09
C PHE A 186 -26.93 15.89 -33.20
N GLY A 187 -26.72 15.31 -34.38
CA GLY A 187 -25.98 15.96 -35.45
C GLY A 187 -24.50 16.16 -35.05
N GLU A 188 -24.08 17.43 -34.93
CA GLU A 188 -22.71 17.77 -34.51
C GLU A 188 -22.53 17.85 -32.97
N HIS A 189 -23.58 17.58 -32.21
CA HIS A 189 -23.57 17.64 -30.75
C HIS A 189 -23.47 16.22 -30.16
N ASN A 190 -22.45 15.97 -29.39
CA ASN A 190 -22.24 14.72 -28.72
C ASN A 190 -22.37 14.91 -27.20
N PHE A 191 -23.18 14.08 -26.56
CA PHE A 191 -23.38 14.08 -25.11
C PHE A 191 -23.03 12.74 -24.52
N SER A 192 -22.31 12.76 -23.40
CA SER A 192 -22.12 11.59 -22.54
C SER A 192 -22.38 11.95 -21.09
N VAL A 193 -23.25 11.21 -20.43
CA VAL A 193 -23.60 11.38 -19.02
C VAL A 193 -23.30 10.08 -18.29
N LEU A 194 -22.49 10.17 -17.22
CA LEU A 194 -22.22 9.08 -16.31
C LEU A 194 -22.82 9.40 -14.94
N LEU A 195 -23.62 8.48 -14.40
CA LEU A 195 -24.03 8.47 -13.00
C LEU A 195 -23.42 7.25 -12.32
N GLY A 196 -22.90 7.42 -11.12
CA GLY A 196 -22.23 6.36 -10.41
C GLY A 196 -22.49 6.37 -8.91
N HIS A 197 -22.51 5.17 -8.35
CA HIS A 197 -22.49 4.90 -6.92
C HIS A 197 -21.36 3.90 -6.64
N GLU A 198 -20.60 4.14 -5.58
CA GLU A 198 -19.46 3.32 -5.19
C GLU A 198 -19.46 3.10 -3.69
N THR A 199 -19.16 1.87 -3.26
CA THR A 199 -18.91 1.55 -1.85
C THR A 199 -17.61 0.79 -1.71
N LYS A 200 -16.87 1.09 -0.66
CA LYS A 200 -15.67 0.37 -0.25
C LYS A 200 -15.77 0.01 1.23
N ASN A 201 -15.52 -1.25 1.55
CA ASN A 201 -15.39 -1.74 2.92
C ASN A 201 -14.05 -2.45 3.05
N ASP A 202 -13.25 -2.02 4.00
CA ASP A 202 -11.92 -2.55 4.28
C ASP A 202 -11.85 -2.97 5.74
N LYS A 203 -11.41 -4.20 6.00
CA LYS A 203 -11.26 -4.75 7.34
C LYS A 203 -9.86 -5.33 7.50
N TYR A 204 -9.14 -4.83 8.47
CA TYR A 204 -7.80 -5.25 8.83
C TYR A 204 -7.79 -5.85 10.23
N LYS A 205 -7.22 -7.05 10.35
CA LYS A 205 -6.96 -7.72 11.64
C LYS A 205 -5.48 -7.91 11.80
N TYR A 206 -4.99 -7.70 13.01
CA TYR A 206 -3.60 -7.83 13.37
C TYR A 206 -3.46 -8.57 14.70
N LEU A 207 -2.47 -9.45 14.78
CA LEU A 207 -2.04 -10.15 15.98
C LEU A 207 -0.52 -10.24 15.96
N GLU A 208 0.15 -9.85 17.04
CA GLU A 208 1.59 -9.96 17.25
C GLU A 208 1.89 -10.50 18.63
N GLY A 209 2.85 -11.42 18.70
CA GLY A 209 3.44 -11.90 19.93
C GLY A 209 4.94 -11.61 19.97
N HIS A 210 5.46 -11.39 21.18
CA HIS A 210 6.88 -11.22 21.46
C HIS A 210 7.28 -12.09 22.65
N MET A 211 8.29 -12.95 22.44
CA MET A 211 8.81 -13.88 23.44
C MET A 211 10.34 -13.83 23.48
N THR A 212 10.92 -14.17 24.63
CA THR A 212 12.35 -14.34 24.82
C THR A 212 12.67 -15.59 25.64
N ASN A 213 13.96 -15.91 25.76
CA ASN A 213 14.49 -17.05 26.49
C ASN A 213 14.02 -18.40 25.92
N PHE A 214 14.56 -18.72 24.74
CA PHE A 214 14.29 -19.92 23.98
C PHE A 214 15.20 -21.08 24.49
N ALA A 215 14.61 -22.25 24.75
CA ALA A 215 15.34 -23.42 25.23
C ALA A 215 16.18 -24.05 24.12
N ASP A 216 15.67 -24.10 22.90
CA ASP A 216 16.38 -24.57 21.70
C ASP A 216 16.68 -23.35 20.79
N PRO A 217 17.97 -23.06 20.53
CA PRO A 217 18.36 -21.90 19.72
C PRO A 217 18.01 -22.04 18.24
N THR A 218 17.54 -23.18 17.79
CA THR A 218 17.20 -23.48 16.40
C THR A 218 15.69 -23.46 16.12
N ASN A 219 14.87 -23.46 17.19
CA ASN A 219 13.42 -23.50 17.09
C ASN A 219 12.77 -22.13 17.41
N PRO A 220 12.18 -21.42 16.42
CA PRO A 220 11.57 -20.11 16.63
C PRO A 220 10.15 -20.16 17.22
N ASP A 221 9.59 -21.34 17.47
CA ASP A 221 8.22 -21.48 17.97
C ASP A 221 8.09 -20.97 19.40
N PHE A 222 7.05 -20.22 19.70
CA PHE A 222 6.80 -19.61 21.01
C PHE A 222 6.60 -20.62 22.14
N SER A 223 6.18 -21.87 21.81
CA SER A 223 6.14 -22.97 22.79
C SER A 223 7.52 -23.37 23.32
N ASN A 224 8.58 -22.99 22.61
CA ASN A 224 9.98 -23.19 23.00
C ASN A 224 10.54 -22.02 23.84
N ALA A 225 9.77 -20.93 24.02
CA ALA A 225 10.19 -19.74 24.78
C ALA A 225 9.56 -19.73 26.17
N SER A 226 10.31 -19.28 27.18
CA SER A 226 9.86 -19.27 28.56
C SER A 226 9.46 -17.91 29.11
N GLN A 227 9.80 -16.80 28.42
CA GLN A 227 9.52 -15.46 28.90
C GLN A 227 8.62 -14.69 27.93
N TYR A 228 7.43 -14.35 28.41
CA TYR A 228 6.49 -13.47 27.73
C TYR A 228 6.97 -12.01 27.80
N GLN A 229 6.94 -11.31 26.66
CA GLN A 229 7.30 -9.90 26.53
C GLN A 229 6.11 -9.03 26.08
N GLY A 230 5.25 -9.56 25.22
CA GLY A 230 4.11 -8.81 24.73
C GLY A 230 3.17 -9.61 23.84
N LEU A 231 1.91 -9.19 23.85
CA LEU A 231 0.86 -9.65 22.93
C LEU A 231 -0.01 -8.49 22.56
N THR A 232 -0.15 -8.23 21.26
CA THR A 232 -0.95 -7.14 20.72
C THR A 232 -1.91 -7.67 19.68
N SER A 233 -3.19 -7.24 19.75
CA SER A 233 -4.14 -7.54 18.68
C SER A 233 -5.13 -6.39 18.52
N TYR A 234 -5.55 -6.13 17.28
CA TYR A 234 -6.61 -5.17 17.00
C TYR A 234 -7.30 -5.47 15.68
N THR A 235 -8.48 -4.87 15.54
CA THR A 235 -9.22 -4.85 14.28
C THR A 235 -9.44 -3.39 13.91
N ALA A 236 -9.11 -3.02 12.68
CA ALA A 236 -9.40 -1.72 12.10
C ALA A 236 -10.38 -1.90 10.93
N GLU A 237 -11.37 -1.03 10.85
CA GLU A 237 -12.39 -1.04 9.79
C GLU A 237 -12.47 0.35 9.16
N TYR A 238 -12.61 0.36 7.83
CA TYR A 238 -12.75 1.57 7.05
C TYR A 238 -13.85 1.37 6.01
N ALA A 239 -14.72 2.35 5.87
CA ALA A 239 -15.76 2.37 4.85
C ALA A 239 -15.81 3.72 4.14
N LEU A 240 -16.02 3.66 2.84
CA LEU A 240 -16.27 4.82 1.98
C LEU A 240 -17.52 4.56 1.14
N GLU A 241 -18.35 5.57 0.97
CA GLU A 241 -19.51 5.55 0.08
C GLU A 241 -19.49 6.84 -0.75
N GLY A 242 -19.67 6.72 -2.06
CA GLY A 242 -19.60 7.86 -2.98
C GLY A 242 -20.70 7.83 -4.03
N TYR A 243 -21.30 8.99 -4.28
CA TYR A 243 -22.24 9.26 -5.37
C TYR A 243 -21.63 10.28 -6.30
N PHE A 244 -21.62 10.01 -7.59
CA PHE A 244 -21.00 10.91 -8.56
C PHE A 244 -21.73 10.97 -9.90
N GLY A 245 -21.52 12.08 -10.58
CA GLY A 245 -21.97 12.27 -11.94
C GLY A 245 -20.93 13.02 -12.76
N LYS A 246 -20.88 12.73 -14.04
CA LYS A 246 -20.04 13.39 -15.04
C LYS A 246 -20.86 13.67 -16.28
N LEU A 247 -20.71 14.87 -16.82
CA LEU A 247 -21.20 15.29 -18.12
C LEU A 247 -20.00 15.58 -19.02
N GLU A 248 -20.00 15.02 -20.20
CA GLU A 248 -19.11 15.37 -21.30
C GLU A 248 -19.97 15.81 -22.47
N TYR A 249 -19.56 16.89 -23.09
CA TYR A 249 -20.21 17.46 -24.26
C TYR A 249 -19.16 17.93 -25.23
N ASP A 250 -19.33 17.62 -26.47
CA ASP A 250 -18.57 18.22 -27.56
C ASP A 250 -19.49 18.68 -28.70
N TYR A 251 -19.04 19.73 -29.40
CA TYR A 251 -19.68 20.26 -30.57
C TYR A 251 -18.71 20.26 -31.73
N ALA A 252 -19.10 19.58 -32.81
CA ALA A 252 -18.38 19.52 -34.07
C ALA A 252 -16.90 19.09 -33.94
N ASP A 253 -16.55 18.33 -32.92
CA ASP A 253 -15.17 17.96 -32.56
C ASP A 253 -14.23 19.17 -32.33
N LYS A 254 -14.79 20.35 -32.05
CA LYS A 254 -14.05 21.59 -31.83
C LYS A 254 -14.10 22.11 -30.42
N TYR A 255 -15.27 22.08 -29.81
CA TYR A 255 -15.52 22.64 -28.47
C TYR A 255 -15.89 21.52 -27.53
N TYR A 256 -15.13 21.36 -26.45
CA TYR A 256 -15.35 20.32 -25.46
C TYR A 256 -15.63 20.94 -24.10
N LEU A 257 -16.62 20.42 -23.42
CA LEU A 257 -16.98 20.78 -22.05
C LEU A 257 -17.08 19.50 -21.21
N THR A 258 -16.48 19.51 -20.05
CA THR A 258 -16.60 18.44 -19.05
C THR A 258 -17.00 19.04 -17.71
N ALA A 259 -17.99 18.45 -17.06
CA ALA A 259 -18.37 18.82 -15.70
C ALA A 259 -18.54 17.54 -14.87
N SER A 260 -18.05 17.53 -13.63
CA SER A 260 -18.22 16.42 -12.71
C SER A 260 -18.56 16.91 -11.30
N TYR A 261 -19.34 16.10 -10.60
CA TYR A 261 -19.65 16.29 -9.20
C TYR A 261 -19.57 14.95 -8.47
N ARG A 262 -18.96 14.95 -7.28
CA ARG A 262 -18.85 13.77 -6.41
C ARG A 262 -19.14 14.17 -4.98
N ARG A 263 -19.88 13.32 -4.28
CA ARG A 263 -20.15 13.43 -2.85
C ARG A 263 -19.75 12.13 -2.17
N ASP A 264 -18.74 12.19 -1.30
CA ASP A 264 -18.16 11.06 -0.61
C ASP A 264 -18.38 11.14 0.89
N GLY A 265 -18.72 10.00 1.50
CA GLY A 265 -18.82 9.82 2.94
C GLY A 265 -17.76 8.85 3.45
N SER A 266 -16.91 9.30 4.37
CA SER A 266 -15.85 8.48 4.97
C SER A 266 -16.16 8.13 6.42
N SER A 267 -15.94 6.87 6.80
CA SER A 267 -16.08 6.41 8.19
C SER A 267 -15.03 6.99 9.14
N ARG A 268 -13.98 7.63 8.61
CA ARG A 268 -12.93 8.29 9.41
C ARG A 268 -13.40 9.56 10.10
N PHE A 269 -14.53 10.12 9.67
CA PHE A 269 -15.07 11.37 10.20
C PHE A 269 -16.35 11.12 11.00
N TYR A 270 -16.59 12.01 11.97
CA TYR A 270 -17.83 11.98 12.73
C TYR A 270 -19.04 12.23 11.81
N LYS A 271 -20.20 11.70 12.19
CA LYS A 271 -21.43 11.67 11.35
C LYS A 271 -21.78 13.01 10.70
N ASP A 272 -21.54 14.13 11.38
CA ASP A 272 -21.92 15.47 10.92
C ASP A 272 -20.90 16.04 9.90
N ASN A 273 -19.65 15.55 9.88
CA ASN A 273 -18.56 16.01 9.02
C ASN A 273 -18.09 14.94 8.01
N ARG A 274 -18.81 13.84 7.95
CA ARG A 274 -18.47 12.65 7.15
C ARG A 274 -18.49 12.90 5.64
N TRP A 275 -19.41 13.75 5.17
CA TRP A 275 -19.66 13.96 3.77
C TRP A 275 -18.90 15.14 3.20
N GLY A 276 -18.02 14.87 2.22
CA GLY A 276 -17.35 15.86 1.38
C GLY A 276 -18.01 15.98 0.01
N SER A 277 -18.04 17.19 -0.54
CA SER A 277 -18.51 17.43 -1.90
C SER A 277 -17.37 18.03 -2.74
N PHE A 278 -17.15 17.44 -3.91
CA PHE A 278 -16.07 17.78 -4.83
C PHE A 278 -16.63 17.92 -6.22
N TRP A 279 -16.12 18.88 -6.99
CA TRP A 279 -16.58 19.13 -8.34
C TRP A 279 -15.45 19.63 -9.22
N ALA A 280 -15.58 19.41 -10.51
CA ALA A 280 -14.66 19.94 -11.48
C ALA A 280 -15.41 20.36 -12.74
N VAL A 281 -14.92 21.40 -13.40
CA VAL A 281 -15.34 21.83 -14.71
C VAL A 281 -14.10 22.07 -15.56
N GLY A 282 -14.16 21.68 -16.83
CA GLY A 282 -13.09 21.90 -17.78
C GLY A 282 -13.65 22.12 -19.17
N GLY A 283 -12.95 22.89 -19.96
CA GLY A 283 -13.26 23.09 -21.37
C GLY A 283 -12.02 23.10 -22.23
N SER A 284 -12.16 22.71 -23.48
CA SER A 284 -11.11 22.85 -24.47
C SER A 284 -11.67 23.24 -25.84
N TRP A 285 -10.85 23.96 -26.60
CA TRP A 285 -11.15 24.42 -27.92
C TRP A 285 -10.04 24.05 -28.88
N ARG A 286 -10.38 23.30 -29.93
CA ARG A 286 -9.48 22.95 -31.02
C ARG A 286 -9.52 24.07 -32.05
N ALA A 287 -8.79 25.17 -31.82
CA ALA A 287 -8.80 26.36 -32.66
C ALA A 287 -8.31 26.06 -34.08
N LYS A 288 -7.44 25.06 -34.28
CA LYS A 288 -6.99 24.65 -35.63
C LYS A 288 -8.15 24.23 -36.54
N GLU A 289 -9.23 23.68 -35.98
CA GLU A 289 -10.39 23.21 -36.75
C GLU A 289 -11.31 24.35 -37.19
N GLU A 290 -11.02 25.62 -36.80
CA GLU A 290 -11.78 26.77 -37.25
C GLU A 290 -11.47 27.17 -38.69
N ALA A 291 -12.45 27.67 -39.39
CA ALA A 291 -12.34 28.04 -40.81
C ALA A 291 -11.16 29.00 -41.09
N PHE A 292 -10.84 29.90 -40.15
CA PHE A 292 -9.75 30.86 -40.29
C PHE A 292 -8.34 30.29 -40.05
N LEU A 293 -8.22 29.09 -39.46
CA LEU A 293 -6.93 28.41 -39.23
C LEU A 293 -6.81 27.11 -40.02
N LYS A 294 -7.89 26.59 -40.57
CA LYS A 294 -7.92 25.25 -41.19
C LYS A 294 -6.91 25.13 -42.33
N ASP A 295 -6.76 26.20 -43.14
CA ASP A 295 -5.88 26.18 -44.31
C ASP A 295 -4.44 26.63 -43.99
N VAL A 296 -4.06 26.81 -42.74
CA VAL A 296 -2.71 27.18 -42.32
C VAL A 296 -1.86 25.91 -42.27
N GLU A 297 -1.07 25.66 -43.34
CA GLU A 297 -0.32 24.41 -43.54
C GLU A 297 0.82 24.16 -42.52
N TRP A 298 1.41 25.21 -41.97
CA TRP A 298 2.50 25.08 -40.99
C TRP A 298 2.02 24.82 -39.56
N LEU A 299 0.72 24.94 -39.28
CA LEU A 299 0.08 24.73 -37.99
C LEU A 299 -0.78 23.49 -38.06
N ASP A 300 -0.38 22.40 -37.42
CA ASP A 300 -1.10 21.11 -37.45
C ASP A 300 -2.11 20.99 -36.31
N ASN A 301 -1.78 21.55 -35.17
CA ASN A 301 -2.63 21.54 -33.99
C ASN A 301 -2.55 22.90 -33.27
N LEU A 302 -3.69 23.40 -32.84
CA LEU A 302 -3.81 24.47 -31.85
C LEU A 302 -5.02 24.19 -30.99
N LYS A 303 -4.75 23.80 -29.74
CA LYS A 303 -5.80 23.52 -28.76
C LYS A 303 -5.53 24.28 -27.48
N VAL A 304 -6.53 25.00 -27.01
CA VAL A 304 -6.52 25.68 -25.72
C VAL A 304 -7.40 24.90 -24.75
N LYS A 305 -6.93 24.71 -23.53
CA LYS A 305 -7.66 23.99 -22.49
C LYS A 305 -7.60 24.74 -21.17
N ALA A 306 -8.67 24.67 -20.39
CA ALA A 306 -8.72 25.20 -19.03
C ALA A 306 -9.60 24.32 -18.16
N SER A 307 -9.22 24.17 -16.90
CA SER A 307 -10.02 23.44 -15.93
C SER A 307 -9.86 24.01 -14.53
N TYR A 308 -10.92 23.88 -13.73
CA TYR A 308 -10.91 24.15 -12.31
C TYR A 308 -11.67 23.05 -11.58
N GLY A 309 -11.13 22.58 -10.45
CA GLY A 309 -11.80 21.55 -9.69
C GLY A 309 -11.27 21.40 -8.28
N THR A 310 -12.04 20.68 -7.47
CA THR A 310 -11.75 20.38 -6.08
C THR A 310 -11.59 18.87 -5.89
N GLN A 311 -10.66 18.46 -5.03
CA GLN A 311 -10.42 17.07 -4.65
C GLN A 311 -10.41 16.97 -3.13
N GLY A 312 -10.91 15.83 -2.60
CA GLY A 312 -10.87 15.51 -1.18
C GLY A 312 -9.82 14.47 -0.86
N ASN A 313 -9.26 14.60 0.34
CA ASN A 313 -8.42 13.57 0.96
C ASN A 313 -8.95 13.29 2.36
N ASP A 314 -9.20 12.01 2.68
CA ASP A 314 -9.64 11.54 4.00
C ASP A 314 -8.54 10.82 4.78
N ASN A 315 -7.30 10.86 4.31
CA ASN A 315 -6.18 10.19 4.96
C ASN A 315 -5.66 11.02 6.14
N VAL A 316 -6.28 10.82 7.27
CA VAL A 316 -6.01 11.59 8.51
C VAL A 316 -4.86 11.03 9.36
N GLY A 317 -4.24 9.92 8.96
CA GLY A 317 -3.19 9.27 9.75
C GLY A 317 -3.68 8.65 11.07
N TYR A 318 -2.75 8.03 11.80
CA TYR A 318 -3.06 7.29 13.04
C TYR A 318 -3.47 8.22 14.19
N TYR A 319 -2.85 9.38 14.30
CA TYR A 319 -3.03 10.29 15.45
C TYR A 319 -4.28 11.16 15.38
N HIS A 320 -5.02 11.10 14.29
CA HIS A 320 -6.22 11.89 14.08
C HIS A 320 -7.45 10.98 14.08
N ASN A 321 -8.25 11.07 15.12
CA ASN A 321 -9.49 10.31 15.26
C ASN A 321 -10.61 11.22 15.76
N TYR A 322 -11.85 10.95 15.36
CA TYR A 322 -13.00 11.70 15.86
C TYR A 322 -13.43 11.27 17.27
N SER A 323 -13.05 10.07 17.73
CA SER A 323 -13.33 9.55 19.07
C SER A 323 -12.07 9.49 19.92
N ASP A 324 -12.25 9.58 21.25
CA ASP A 324 -11.17 9.33 22.19
C ASP A 324 -10.66 7.89 22.03
N LEU A 325 -9.34 7.72 22.08
CA LEU A 325 -8.70 6.42 22.16
C LEU A 325 -8.20 6.15 23.56
N TYR A 326 -8.40 4.92 24.01
CA TYR A 326 -8.01 4.47 25.35
C TYR A 326 -7.06 3.30 25.23
N ARG A 327 -6.02 3.31 26.08
CA ARG A 327 -5.14 2.17 26.29
C ARG A 327 -5.61 1.40 27.51
N VAL A 328 -5.55 0.07 27.42
CA VAL A 328 -5.75 -0.79 28.57
C VAL A 328 -4.40 -0.96 29.29
N GLU A 329 -4.38 -0.60 30.55
CA GLU A 329 -3.24 -0.78 31.46
C GLU A 329 -3.58 -1.80 32.53
N ARG A 330 -2.60 -2.24 33.27
CA ARG A 330 -2.78 -3.14 34.39
C ARG A 330 -2.39 -2.45 35.68
N VAL A 331 -3.38 -2.19 36.57
CA VAL A 331 -3.18 -1.62 37.86
C VAL A 331 -3.65 -2.63 38.91
N ASP A 332 -2.76 -2.99 39.86
CA ASP A 332 -3.02 -3.98 40.91
C ASP A 332 -3.60 -5.32 40.36
N GLY A 333 -3.14 -5.74 39.19
CA GLY A 333 -3.61 -6.96 38.55
C GLY A 333 -4.94 -6.85 37.81
N GLN A 334 -5.63 -5.69 37.85
CA GLN A 334 -6.90 -5.45 37.15
C GLN A 334 -6.72 -4.58 35.92
N PRO A 335 -7.59 -4.76 34.90
CA PRO A 335 -7.62 -3.87 33.74
C PRO A 335 -8.01 -2.45 34.16
N ALA A 336 -7.22 -1.47 33.74
CA ALA A 336 -7.50 -0.05 33.89
C ALA A 336 -7.44 0.64 32.52
N PHE A 337 -8.11 1.80 32.39
CA PHE A 337 -8.12 2.55 31.13
C PHE A 337 -7.44 3.89 31.32
N SER A 338 -6.43 4.16 30.53
CA SER A 338 -5.87 5.51 30.37
C SER A 338 -6.22 6.07 29.00
N LYS A 339 -6.48 7.38 28.94
CA LYS A 339 -6.74 8.04 27.68
C LYS A 339 -5.43 8.25 26.93
N GLU A 340 -5.31 7.63 25.75
CA GLU A 340 -4.14 7.74 24.88
C GLU A 340 -4.21 8.95 23.96
N LEU A 341 -5.35 9.14 23.29
CA LEU A 341 -5.59 10.27 22.40
C LEU A 341 -6.97 10.88 22.64
N ARG A 342 -7.03 12.22 22.55
CA ARG A 342 -8.29 12.96 22.57
C ARG A 342 -8.85 13.05 21.16
N GLY A 343 -10.11 12.63 20.99
CA GLY A 343 -10.81 12.72 19.71
C GLY A 343 -11.17 14.15 19.30
N ASN A 344 -11.25 14.37 18.01
CA ASN A 344 -11.69 15.64 17.41
C ASN A 344 -12.89 15.39 16.49
N LYS A 345 -14.10 15.71 16.96
CA LYS A 345 -15.33 15.55 16.17
C LYS A 345 -15.44 16.53 14.99
N ASN A 346 -14.62 17.59 14.97
CA ASN A 346 -14.59 18.57 13.88
C ASN A 346 -13.68 18.15 12.73
N LEU A 347 -13.01 17.01 12.85
CA LEU A 347 -12.18 16.44 11.80
C LEU A 347 -13.02 16.25 10.54
N THR A 348 -12.52 16.72 9.40
CA THR A 348 -13.20 16.71 8.09
C THR A 348 -12.21 16.49 6.95
N TRP A 349 -12.71 16.46 5.74
CA TRP A 349 -11.93 16.30 4.53
C TRP A 349 -10.92 17.43 4.30
N GLU A 350 -9.69 17.09 4.06
CA GLU A 350 -8.72 17.99 3.43
C GLU A 350 -9.16 18.26 1.99
N LYS A 351 -9.09 19.51 1.54
CA LYS A 351 -9.54 19.93 0.20
C LYS A 351 -8.40 20.56 -0.59
N SER A 352 -8.19 20.07 -1.81
CA SER A 352 -7.29 20.67 -2.77
C SER A 352 -8.06 21.30 -3.92
N ASN A 353 -7.85 22.58 -4.17
CA ASN A 353 -8.36 23.32 -5.31
C ASN A 353 -7.28 23.36 -6.39
N ASN A 354 -7.63 22.98 -7.62
CA ASN A 354 -6.70 22.91 -8.73
C ASN A 354 -7.24 23.77 -9.88
N PHE A 355 -6.46 24.74 -10.32
CA PHE A 355 -6.68 25.50 -11.55
C PHE A 355 -5.61 25.12 -12.55
N ASN A 356 -6.01 24.83 -13.78
CA ASN A 356 -5.08 24.52 -14.86
C ASN A 356 -5.51 25.26 -16.13
N VAL A 357 -4.54 25.76 -16.88
CA VAL A 357 -4.71 26.29 -18.22
C VAL A 357 -3.54 25.84 -19.09
N GLY A 358 -3.81 25.43 -20.31
CA GLY A 358 -2.78 24.92 -21.19
C GLY A 358 -3.06 25.19 -22.66
N VAL A 359 -1.98 25.14 -23.45
CA VAL A 359 -2.00 25.25 -24.90
C VAL A 359 -1.20 24.10 -25.49
N GLU A 360 -1.80 23.43 -26.46
CA GLU A 360 -1.14 22.40 -27.27
C GLU A 360 -0.97 22.94 -28.68
N LEU A 361 0.27 22.90 -29.18
CA LEU A 361 0.67 23.44 -30.47
C LEU A 361 1.40 22.34 -31.26
N GLY A 362 0.99 22.11 -32.51
CA GLY A 362 1.68 21.25 -33.45
C GLY A 362 2.10 22.02 -34.69
N PHE A 363 3.33 21.84 -35.15
CA PHE A 363 3.91 22.55 -36.29
C PHE A 363 4.60 21.57 -37.26
N PHE A 364 4.39 21.78 -38.53
CA PHE A 364 5.15 21.13 -39.64
C PHE A 364 5.12 19.60 -39.60
N ASN A 365 4.11 18.95 -38.97
CA ASN A 365 3.96 17.50 -38.79
C ASN A 365 5.11 16.80 -38.04
N TRP A 366 5.98 17.55 -37.34
CA TRP A 366 7.11 16.96 -36.61
C TRP A 366 7.43 17.63 -35.28
N LEU A 367 6.83 18.76 -34.97
CA LEU A 367 7.17 19.54 -33.77
C LEU A 367 5.91 19.80 -32.93
N ASP A 368 5.85 19.24 -31.72
CA ASP A 368 4.77 19.42 -30.79
C ASP A 368 5.24 20.12 -29.51
N PHE A 369 4.47 21.11 -29.06
CA PHE A 369 4.65 21.81 -27.78
C PHE A 369 3.39 21.70 -26.93
N ASN A 370 3.59 21.37 -25.65
CA ASN A 370 2.56 21.43 -24.63
C ASN A 370 3.05 22.34 -23.51
N VAL A 371 2.28 23.38 -23.23
CA VAL A 371 2.57 24.33 -22.14
C VAL A 371 1.37 24.34 -21.22
N ASP A 372 1.57 23.95 -19.97
CA ASP A 372 0.55 23.93 -18.94
C ASP A 372 0.99 24.81 -17.77
N PHE A 373 0.09 25.68 -17.32
CA PHE A 373 0.20 26.46 -16.09
C PHE A 373 -0.84 25.95 -15.09
N PHE A 374 -0.42 25.70 -13.85
CA PHE A 374 -1.33 25.24 -12.81
C PHE A 374 -1.11 25.94 -11.47
N ILE A 375 -2.18 26.05 -10.70
CA ILE A 375 -2.16 26.48 -9.30
C ILE A 375 -2.90 25.42 -8.49
N LYS A 376 -2.25 24.92 -7.44
CA LYS A 376 -2.84 24.02 -6.48
C LYS A 376 -2.82 24.65 -5.10
N GLU A 377 -3.98 24.77 -4.47
CA GLU A 377 -4.15 25.25 -3.10
C GLU A 377 -4.80 24.16 -2.26
N THR A 378 -4.16 23.78 -1.14
CA THR A 378 -4.70 22.79 -0.21
C THR A 378 -5.19 23.51 1.06
N LYS A 379 -6.42 23.21 1.49
CA LYS A 379 -7.09 23.76 2.67
C LYS A 379 -7.48 22.64 3.62
N ASP A 380 -7.74 23.02 4.87
CA ASP A 380 -8.15 22.08 5.94
C ASP A 380 -7.15 20.93 6.10
N MET A 381 -5.84 21.24 5.99
CA MET A 381 -4.76 20.26 6.19
C MET A 381 -4.79 19.73 7.62
N LEU A 382 -4.54 18.45 7.76
CA LEU A 382 -4.60 17.69 8.99
C LEU A 382 -3.21 17.47 9.58
#